data_91bdb17c2d81efe8e848042c3a0af492
#
_entry.id   91bdb17c2d81efe8e848042c3a0af492
#
_cell.length_a   1.000
_cell.length_b   1.000
_cell.length_c   1.000
_cell.angle_alpha   90.00
_cell.angle_beta   90.00
_cell.angle_gamma   90.00
#
_symmetry.space_group_name_H-M   'P 1'
#
loop_
_entity.id
_entity.type
_entity.pdbx_description
1 polymer ?
#
loop_
_entity_poly.entity_id
_entity_poly.type
_entity_poly.pdbx_seq_one_letter_code
_entity_poly.pdbx_strand_id
1 'polypeptide(L)'
;MTSNWEEILRDRLQLFGHRNWLVIADSAYPAQTRQGVETIVADEEQTTVLSRALAILGGCRHIKPTIYTDKELQFVSEQDAPGITAYRRQLESLVDGHQMHSLLHEDIISKLDQVGEMFRVLLIKTNMRIPYTSVFFELGCGYWDAELENRLRAAMRSKNRSKNQRPNAAKRKRR
;
A
#
# COMPACT_ATOMS: atom_id res chain seq x y z
N MET A 1 13.91 -21.98 -14.05
CA MET A 1 14.42 -20.61 -13.83
C MET A 1 13.73 -20.09 -12.61
N THR A 2 14.42 -20.01 -11.48
CA THR A 2 13.90 -19.35 -10.28
C THR A 2 13.67 -17.89 -10.63
N SER A 3 12.42 -17.47 -10.59
CA SER A 3 12.05 -16.08 -10.80
C SER A 3 12.80 -15.24 -9.75
N ASN A 4 13.66 -14.31 -10.18
CA ASN A 4 14.34 -13.38 -9.28
C ASN A 4 13.36 -12.25 -8.89
N TRP A 5 12.24 -12.63 -8.30
CA TRP A 5 11.17 -11.71 -7.93
C TRP A 5 11.66 -10.62 -6.95
N GLU A 6 12.65 -10.92 -6.11
CA GLU A 6 13.22 -9.95 -5.17
C GLU A 6 13.98 -8.83 -5.91
N GLU A 7 14.74 -9.15 -6.95
CA GLU A 7 15.41 -8.13 -7.79
C GLU A 7 14.37 -7.26 -8.49
N ILE A 8 13.34 -7.89 -9.08
CA ILE A 8 12.25 -7.14 -9.72
C ILE A 8 11.58 -6.22 -8.70
N LEU A 9 11.27 -6.71 -7.49
CA LEU A 9 10.69 -5.89 -6.43
C LEU A 9 11.59 -4.70 -6.08
N ARG A 10 12.90 -4.94 -5.86
CA ARG A 10 13.87 -3.88 -5.55
C ARG A 10 13.93 -2.81 -6.64
N ASP A 11 13.95 -3.22 -7.90
CA ASP A 11 13.97 -2.30 -9.04
C ASP A 11 12.67 -1.48 -9.13
N ARG A 12 11.53 -2.12 -8.95
CA ARG A 12 10.24 -1.41 -9.00
C ARG A 12 10.07 -0.45 -7.84
N LEU A 13 10.52 -0.79 -6.64
CA LEU A 13 10.42 0.09 -5.47
C LEU A 13 11.25 1.38 -5.63
N GLN A 14 12.28 1.41 -6.47
CA GLN A 14 12.99 2.65 -6.79
C GLN A 14 12.14 3.62 -7.61
N LEU A 15 11.20 3.10 -8.41
CA LEU A 15 10.28 3.88 -9.23
C LEU A 15 8.97 4.20 -8.51
N PHE A 16 8.64 3.43 -7.47
CA PHE A 16 7.39 3.55 -6.75
C PHE A 16 7.48 4.66 -5.69
N GLY A 17 6.39 5.41 -5.56
CA GLY A 17 6.19 6.41 -4.53
C GLY A 17 4.82 6.26 -3.88
N HIS A 18 4.33 7.32 -3.24
CA HIS A 18 2.98 7.32 -2.67
C HIS A 18 1.93 7.05 -3.76
N ARG A 19 0.86 6.34 -3.39
CA ARG A 19 -0.23 5.84 -4.25
C ARG A 19 0.13 4.64 -5.13
N ASN A 20 1.39 4.20 -5.21
CA ASN A 20 1.68 2.91 -5.80
C ASN A 20 1.32 1.79 -4.82
N TRP A 21 1.07 0.60 -5.35
CA TRP A 21 0.71 -0.56 -4.56
C TRP A 21 1.61 -1.75 -4.85
N LEU A 22 1.83 -2.56 -3.81
CA LEU A 22 2.39 -3.90 -3.89
C LEU A 22 1.33 -4.88 -3.39
N VAL A 23 1.18 -6.01 -4.06
CA VAL A 23 0.27 -7.09 -3.66
C VAL A 23 1.04 -8.39 -3.59
N ILE A 24 0.95 -9.09 -2.45
CA ILE A 24 1.40 -10.48 -2.32
C ILE A 24 0.14 -11.33 -2.36
N ALA A 25 -0.04 -12.06 -3.46
CA ALA A 25 -1.29 -12.70 -3.79
C ALA A 25 -1.21 -14.23 -3.75
N ASP A 26 -2.35 -14.86 -3.48
CA ASP A 26 -2.52 -16.29 -3.65
C ASP A 26 -2.39 -16.73 -5.12
N SER A 27 -2.30 -18.05 -5.34
CA SER A 27 -2.05 -18.62 -6.67
C SER A 27 -3.23 -18.47 -7.65
N ALA A 28 -4.44 -18.25 -7.14
CA ALA A 28 -5.64 -18.08 -7.96
C ALA A 28 -5.94 -16.61 -8.33
N TYR A 29 -5.18 -15.66 -7.78
CA TYR A 29 -5.38 -14.25 -8.11
C TYR A 29 -5.31 -14.03 -9.64
N PRO A 30 -6.28 -13.33 -10.24
CA PRO A 30 -6.37 -13.23 -11.70
C PRO A 30 -5.23 -12.39 -12.29
N ALA A 31 -4.78 -12.79 -13.48
CA ALA A 31 -3.90 -11.94 -14.29
C ALA A 31 -4.69 -10.72 -14.78
N GLN A 32 -4.12 -9.54 -14.58
CA GLN A 32 -4.76 -8.27 -14.94
C GLN A 32 -4.34 -7.83 -16.35
N THR A 33 -5.28 -7.22 -17.07
CA THR A 33 -4.99 -6.63 -18.40
C THR A 33 -4.71 -5.14 -18.37
N ARG A 34 -4.83 -4.51 -17.19
CA ARG A 34 -4.56 -3.07 -17.01
C ARG A 34 -3.06 -2.77 -17.14
N GLN A 35 -2.71 -1.75 -17.91
CA GLN A 35 -1.31 -1.36 -18.15
C GLN A 35 -0.56 -0.93 -16.88
N GLY A 36 -1.28 -0.47 -15.85
CA GLY A 36 -0.70 -0.10 -14.56
C GLY A 36 -0.33 -1.30 -13.69
N VAL A 37 -0.82 -2.50 -13.99
CA VAL A 37 -0.61 -3.70 -13.17
C VAL A 37 0.42 -4.62 -13.81
N GLU A 38 1.52 -4.83 -13.11
CA GLU A 38 2.55 -5.81 -13.47
C GLU A 38 2.40 -7.03 -12.57
N THR A 39 2.30 -8.22 -13.16
CA THR A 39 2.18 -9.48 -12.41
C THR A 39 3.43 -10.32 -12.62
N ILE A 40 4.03 -10.77 -11.52
CA ILE A 40 5.16 -11.72 -11.50
C ILE A 40 4.83 -12.91 -10.61
N VAL A 41 5.59 -13.99 -10.73
CA VAL A 41 5.38 -15.22 -9.95
C VAL A 41 6.62 -15.49 -9.12
N ALA A 42 6.46 -15.62 -7.81
CA ALA A 42 7.51 -16.02 -6.89
C ALA A 42 7.64 -17.56 -6.79
N ASP A 43 6.53 -18.30 -6.92
CA ASP A 43 6.45 -19.75 -6.77
C ASP A 43 7.03 -20.26 -5.44
N GLU A 44 6.81 -19.48 -4.38
CA GLU A 44 7.24 -19.76 -3.01
C GLU A 44 6.06 -19.64 -2.05
N GLU A 45 6.25 -20.12 -0.81
CA GLU A 45 5.28 -19.96 0.29
C GLU A 45 5.00 -18.47 0.56
N GLN A 46 3.72 -18.13 0.69
CA GLN A 46 3.29 -16.73 0.83
C GLN A 46 3.90 -16.02 2.04
N THR A 47 4.00 -16.70 3.17
CA THR A 47 4.61 -16.13 4.39
C THR A 47 6.11 -15.85 4.20
N THR A 48 6.80 -16.66 3.43
CA THR A 48 8.21 -16.45 3.05
C THR A 48 8.34 -15.22 2.15
N VAL A 49 7.52 -15.14 1.10
CA VAL A 49 7.50 -13.97 0.18
C VAL A 49 7.15 -12.70 0.94
N LEU A 50 6.14 -12.76 1.80
CA LEU A 50 5.70 -11.64 2.63
C LEU A 50 6.82 -11.14 3.56
N SER A 51 7.48 -12.05 4.26
CA SER A 51 8.59 -11.71 5.17
C SER A 51 9.74 -10.99 4.44
N ARG A 52 10.13 -11.52 3.27
CA ARG A 52 11.20 -10.91 2.46
C ARG A 52 10.77 -9.57 1.84
N ALA A 53 9.52 -9.47 1.37
CA ALA A 53 8.98 -8.22 0.84
C ALA A 53 8.93 -7.12 1.93
N LEU A 54 8.51 -7.45 3.15
CA LEU A 54 8.53 -6.52 4.28
C LEU A 54 9.95 -6.07 4.63
N ALA A 55 10.94 -6.97 4.61
CA ALA A 55 12.34 -6.62 4.84
C ALA A 55 12.87 -5.66 3.76
N ILE A 56 12.51 -5.88 2.49
CA ILE A 56 12.89 -5.00 1.37
C ILE A 56 12.22 -3.63 1.53
N LEU A 57 10.92 -3.59 1.82
CA LEU A 57 10.16 -2.35 2.07
C LEU A 57 10.73 -1.56 3.24
N GLY A 58 11.14 -2.24 4.32
CA GLY A 58 11.76 -1.62 5.50
C GLY A 58 13.08 -0.90 5.19
N GLY A 59 13.77 -1.28 4.12
CA GLY A 59 14.96 -0.58 3.61
C GLY A 59 14.65 0.68 2.79
N CYS A 60 13.40 0.91 2.39
CA CYS A 60 12.99 2.02 1.54
C CYS A 60 12.57 3.23 2.38
N ARG A 61 13.43 4.26 2.47
CA ARG A 61 13.14 5.46 3.30
C ARG A 61 12.12 6.42 2.69
N HIS A 62 11.90 6.35 1.39
CA HIS A 62 11.03 7.28 0.65
C HIS A 62 9.56 6.87 0.67
N ILE A 63 9.25 5.63 1.07
CA ILE A 63 7.90 5.09 1.15
C ILE A 63 7.64 4.46 2.52
N LYS A 64 6.36 4.43 2.90
CA LYS A 64 5.87 3.76 4.11
C LYS A 64 4.60 2.98 3.75
N PRO A 65 4.57 1.65 3.95
CA PRO A 65 3.40 0.85 3.61
C PRO A 65 2.30 0.99 4.65
N THR A 66 1.06 1.04 4.18
CA THR A 66 -0.17 0.73 4.94
C THR A 66 -0.66 -0.62 4.42
N ILE A 67 -0.92 -1.57 5.31
CA ILE A 67 -1.28 -2.93 4.96
C ILE A 67 -2.80 -3.09 4.98
N TYR A 68 -3.35 -3.75 3.95
CA TYR A 68 -4.73 -4.16 3.89
C TYR A 68 -4.82 -5.68 3.76
N THR A 69 -5.81 -6.26 4.42
CA THR A 69 -6.17 -7.68 4.33
C THR A 69 -7.67 -7.82 4.09
N ASP A 70 -8.07 -8.91 3.48
CA ASP A 70 -9.48 -9.23 3.30
C ASP A 70 -10.14 -9.48 4.67
N LYS A 71 -11.27 -8.85 4.92
CA LYS A 71 -12.06 -9.04 6.14
C LYS A 71 -12.57 -10.48 6.25
N GLU A 72 -12.85 -11.09 5.12
CA GLU A 72 -13.28 -12.48 4.98
C GLU A 72 -12.27 -13.48 5.55
N LEU A 73 -10.96 -13.14 5.53
CA LEU A 73 -9.89 -13.96 6.09
C LEU A 73 -10.20 -14.44 7.51
N GLN A 74 -10.82 -13.61 8.34
CA GLN A 74 -11.13 -13.94 9.73
C GLN A 74 -12.28 -14.96 9.87
N PHE A 75 -13.09 -15.14 8.82
CA PHE A 75 -14.28 -15.99 8.84
C PHE A 75 -14.09 -17.32 8.09
N VAL A 76 -13.01 -17.49 7.35
CA VAL A 76 -12.68 -18.76 6.69
C VAL A 76 -12.42 -19.80 7.77
N SER A 77 -13.14 -20.94 7.70
CA SER A 77 -13.01 -22.01 8.68
C SER A 77 -11.83 -22.94 8.39
N GLU A 78 -11.24 -23.52 9.43
CA GLU A 78 -10.18 -24.55 9.27
C GLU A 78 -10.70 -25.79 8.54
N GLN A 79 -12.00 -26.08 8.65
CA GLN A 79 -12.64 -27.20 7.97
C GLN A 79 -12.68 -27.00 6.45
N ASP A 80 -12.98 -25.76 6.00
CA ASP A 80 -13.11 -25.42 4.57
C ASP A 80 -11.76 -25.13 3.92
N ALA A 81 -10.81 -24.62 4.70
CA ALA A 81 -9.46 -24.27 4.25
C ALA A 81 -8.42 -24.68 5.31
N PRO A 82 -8.00 -25.96 5.30
CA PRO A 82 -7.00 -26.45 6.24
C PRO A 82 -5.70 -25.64 6.19
N GLY A 83 -5.21 -25.23 7.36
CA GLY A 83 -4.01 -24.39 7.50
C GLY A 83 -4.29 -22.91 7.68
N ILE A 84 -5.56 -22.46 7.54
CA ILE A 84 -5.92 -21.05 7.68
C ILE A 84 -5.61 -20.49 9.07
N THR A 85 -5.78 -21.30 10.12
CA THR A 85 -5.51 -20.88 11.50
C THR A 85 -4.01 -20.63 11.72
N ALA A 86 -3.17 -21.49 11.17
CA ALA A 86 -1.71 -21.32 11.22
C ALA A 86 -1.29 -20.07 10.41
N TYR A 87 -1.85 -19.89 9.23
CA TYR A 87 -1.58 -18.73 8.39
C TYR A 87 -1.94 -17.40 9.08
N ARG A 88 -3.12 -17.29 9.72
CA ARG A 88 -3.51 -16.08 10.48
C ARG A 88 -2.48 -15.71 11.53
N ARG A 89 -2.03 -16.68 12.33
CA ARG A 89 -1.01 -16.45 13.38
C ARG A 89 0.32 -15.98 12.80
N GLN A 90 0.75 -16.59 11.69
CA GLN A 90 1.98 -16.19 11.00
C GLN A 90 1.86 -14.78 10.42
N LEU A 91 0.72 -14.47 9.79
CA LEU A 91 0.45 -13.16 9.24
C LEU A 91 0.47 -12.08 10.34
N GLU A 92 -0.25 -12.29 11.43
CA GLU A 92 -0.26 -11.39 12.60
C GLU A 92 1.15 -11.09 13.11
N SER A 93 1.98 -12.12 13.22
CA SER A 93 3.37 -11.98 13.67
C SER A 93 4.23 -11.20 12.65
N LEU A 94 4.02 -11.42 11.36
CA LEU A 94 4.81 -10.77 10.30
C LEU A 94 4.49 -9.29 10.15
N VAL A 95 3.23 -8.90 10.37
CA VAL A 95 2.77 -7.52 10.18
C VAL A 95 2.73 -6.72 11.49
N ASP A 96 3.17 -7.32 12.59
CA ASP A 96 3.24 -6.63 13.89
C ASP A 96 4.05 -5.32 13.77
N GLY A 97 3.54 -4.26 14.41
CA GLY A 97 4.12 -2.91 14.32
C GLY A 97 3.80 -2.13 13.04
N HIS A 98 3.09 -2.71 12.08
CA HIS A 98 2.61 -2.03 10.88
C HIS A 98 1.18 -1.50 11.04
N GLN A 99 0.87 -0.41 10.32
CA GLN A 99 -0.51 0.07 10.22
C GLN A 99 -1.31 -0.90 9.36
N MET A 100 -2.33 -1.53 9.93
CA MET A 100 -3.19 -2.51 9.27
C MET A 100 -4.63 -2.06 9.20
N HIS A 101 -5.29 -2.40 8.08
CA HIS A 101 -6.72 -2.27 7.87
C HIS A 101 -7.29 -3.57 7.29
N SER A 102 -8.51 -3.90 7.70
CA SER A 102 -9.27 -5.02 7.14
C SER A 102 -10.49 -4.47 6.42
N LEU A 103 -10.63 -4.75 5.14
CA LEU A 103 -11.74 -4.32 4.29
C LEU A 103 -12.38 -5.53 3.63
N LEU A 104 -13.62 -5.40 3.16
CA LEU A 104 -14.22 -6.44 2.32
C LEU A 104 -13.39 -6.63 1.04
N HIS A 105 -13.29 -7.85 0.58
CA HIS A 105 -12.53 -8.21 -0.63
C HIS A 105 -12.86 -7.30 -1.81
N GLU A 106 -14.14 -7.14 -2.11
CA GLU A 106 -14.62 -6.31 -3.22
C GLU A 106 -14.22 -4.82 -3.08
N ASP A 107 -14.15 -4.31 -1.85
CA ASP A 107 -13.70 -2.93 -1.60
C ASP A 107 -12.20 -2.77 -1.91
N ILE A 108 -11.38 -3.78 -1.56
CA ILE A 108 -9.95 -3.77 -1.88
C ILE A 108 -9.73 -3.87 -3.39
N ILE A 109 -10.44 -4.78 -4.06
CA ILE A 109 -10.36 -4.95 -5.52
C ILE A 109 -10.78 -3.67 -6.24
N SER A 110 -11.87 -3.03 -5.80
CA SER A 110 -12.30 -1.74 -6.37
C SER A 110 -11.24 -0.64 -6.21
N LYS A 111 -10.54 -0.59 -5.07
CA LYS A 111 -9.41 0.32 -4.88
C LYS A 111 -8.26 0.03 -5.83
N LEU A 112 -7.86 -1.24 -5.99
CA LEU A 112 -6.80 -1.65 -6.90
C LEU A 112 -7.13 -1.32 -8.34
N ASP A 113 -8.38 -1.52 -8.74
CA ASP A 113 -8.87 -1.19 -10.07
C ASP A 113 -8.71 0.30 -10.39
N GLN A 114 -9.11 1.17 -9.48
CA GLN A 114 -8.94 2.61 -9.62
C GLN A 114 -7.47 3.03 -9.64
N VAL A 115 -6.66 2.41 -8.78
CA VAL A 115 -5.21 2.68 -8.71
C VAL A 115 -4.53 2.25 -10.00
N GLY A 116 -4.82 1.05 -10.51
CA GLY A 116 -4.22 0.50 -11.73
C GLY A 116 -4.51 1.30 -13.01
N GLU A 117 -5.48 2.22 -12.99
CA GLU A 117 -5.73 3.16 -14.09
C GLU A 117 -4.70 4.30 -14.16
N MET A 118 -4.21 4.78 -13.01
CA MET A 118 -3.37 5.98 -12.93
C MET A 118 -1.98 5.72 -12.35
N PHE A 119 -1.82 4.67 -11.55
CA PHE A 119 -0.60 4.36 -10.82
C PHE A 119 -0.15 2.93 -11.07
N ARG A 120 1.08 2.62 -10.69
CA ARG A 120 1.63 1.27 -10.82
C ARG A 120 1.26 0.40 -9.62
N VAL A 121 0.92 -0.85 -9.94
CA VAL A 121 0.72 -1.95 -8.98
C VAL A 121 1.66 -3.07 -9.37
N LEU A 122 2.49 -3.54 -8.44
CA LEU A 122 3.24 -4.78 -8.59
C LEU A 122 2.49 -5.89 -7.85
N LEU A 123 2.13 -6.95 -8.55
CA LEU A 123 1.46 -8.11 -8.01
C LEU A 123 2.40 -9.31 -8.06
N ILE A 124 2.72 -9.87 -6.90
CA ILE A 124 3.58 -11.05 -6.75
C ILE A 124 2.70 -12.24 -6.37
N LYS A 125 2.51 -13.17 -7.29
CA LYS A 125 1.77 -14.42 -7.04
C LYS A 125 2.65 -15.42 -6.31
N THR A 126 2.09 -16.04 -5.29
CA THR A 126 2.72 -17.11 -4.51
C THR A 126 2.10 -18.46 -4.83
N ASN A 127 2.56 -19.52 -4.18
CA ASN A 127 1.96 -20.86 -4.30
C ASN A 127 0.79 -21.10 -3.32
N MET A 128 0.35 -20.07 -2.56
CA MET A 128 -0.75 -20.14 -1.61
C MET A 128 -2.06 -20.55 -2.29
N ARG A 129 -2.80 -21.49 -1.67
CA ARG A 129 -4.08 -22.01 -2.17
C ARG A 129 -5.24 -21.83 -1.20
N ILE A 130 -5.06 -21.03 -0.17
CA ILE A 130 -6.11 -20.68 0.78
C ILE A 130 -6.73 -19.36 0.34
N PRO A 131 -8.07 -19.25 0.29
CA PRO A 131 -8.74 -18.03 -0.17
C PRO A 131 -8.59 -16.87 0.82
N TYR A 132 -8.71 -15.65 0.33
CA TYR A 132 -8.66 -14.41 1.12
C TYR A 132 -7.36 -14.19 1.89
N THR A 133 -6.26 -14.79 1.42
CA THR A 133 -4.94 -14.69 2.07
C THR A 133 -4.05 -13.61 1.45
N SER A 134 -4.49 -12.97 0.37
CA SER A 134 -3.73 -11.90 -0.27
C SER A 134 -3.49 -10.73 0.69
N VAL A 135 -2.29 -10.14 0.62
CA VAL A 135 -1.88 -8.99 1.43
C VAL A 135 -1.54 -7.83 0.51
N PHE A 136 -2.13 -6.68 0.79
CA PHE A 136 -2.08 -5.50 -0.06
C PHE A 136 -1.36 -4.38 0.67
N PHE A 137 -0.42 -3.71 0.00
CA PHE A 137 0.37 -2.61 0.54
C PHE A 137 0.11 -1.34 -0.26
N GLU A 138 -0.57 -0.38 0.34
CA GLU A 138 -0.63 0.98 -0.17
C GLU A 138 0.63 1.73 0.25
N LEU A 139 1.40 2.23 -0.70
CA LEU A 139 2.63 2.95 -0.41
C LEU A 139 2.33 4.42 -0.15
N GLY A 140 2.59 4.87 1.06
CA GLY A 140 2.54 6.27 1.46
C GLY A 140 3.93 6.93 1.37
N CYS A 141 3.99 8.25 1.58
CA CYS A 141 5.26 8.97 1.69
C CYS A 141 5.97 8.61 3.00
N GLY A 142 7.24 8.19 2.92
CA GLY A 142 8.02 7.75 4.07
C GLY A 142 8.58 8.91 4.93
N TYR A 143 8.62 10.13 4.41
CA TYR A 143 9.22 11.30 5.05
C TYR A 143 8.25 12.48 5.23
N TRP A 144 6.96 12.30 4.94
CA TRP A 144 5.91 13.29 5.10
C TRP A 144 4.62 12.63 5.59
N ASP A 145 4.22 12.93 6.80
CA ASP A 145 3.04 12.35 7.44
C ASP A 145 1.87 13.34 7.56
N ALA A 146 0.75 12.87 8.10
CA ALA A 146 -0.45 13.68 8.29
C ALA A 146 -0.24 14.85 9.26
N GLU A 147 0.65 14.70 10.25
CA GLU A 147 0.96 15.77 11.21
C GLU A 147 1.74 16.91 10.54
N LEU A 148 2.76 16.56 9.74
CA LEU A 148 3.51 17.52 8.93
C LEU A 148 2.61 18.26 7.94
N GLU A 149 1.70 17.53 7.27
CA GLU A 149 0.72 18.10 6.36
C GLU A 149 -0.22 19.08 7.08
N ASN A 150 -0.74 18.70 8.24
CA ASN A 150 -1.61 19.57 9.05
C ASN A 150 -0.90 20.85 9.48
N ARG A 151 0.36 20.77 9.87
CA ARG A 151 1.19 21.94 10.21
C ARG A 151 1.40 22.85 9.01
N LEU A 152 1.71 22.28 7.85
CA LEU A 152 1.83 23.04 6.61
C LEU A 152 0.54 23.76 6.26
N ARG A 153 -0.60 23.08 6.29
CA ARG A 153 -1.93 23.67 6.00
C ARG A 153 -2.29 24.78 6.96
N ALA A 154 -1.96 24.65 8.24
CA ALA A 154 -2.16 25.71 9.24
C ALA A 154 -1.31 26.96 8.92
N ALA A 155 -0.03 26.78 8.57
CA ALA A 155 0.85 27.87 8.20
C ALA A 155 0.38 28.61 6.91
N MET A 156 -0.13 27.88 5.92
CA MET A 156 -0.70 28.47 4.71
C MET A 156 -1.93 29.34 5.01
N ARG A 157 -2.82 28.88 5.90
CA ARG A 157 -4.03 29.64 6.33
C ARG A 157 -3.66 30.92 7.08
N SER A 158 -2.66 30.90 7.94
CA SER A 158 -2.22 32.08 8.70
C SER A 158 -1.64 33.17 7.78
N LYS A 159 -0.82 32.79 6.80
CA LYS A 159 -0.27 33.74 5.82
C LYS A 159 -1.32 34.40 4.93
N ASN A 160 -2.38 33.69 4.57
CA ASN A 160 -3.48 34.24 3.78
C ASN A 160 -4.32 35.25 4.58
N ARG A 161 -4.50 35.03 5.89
CA ARG A 161 -5.19 36.00 6.77
C ARG A 161 -4.39 37.30 6.92
N SER A 162 -3.07 37.23 7.07
CA SER A 162 -2.22 38.42 7.20
C SER A 162 -2.11 39.25 5.90
N LYS A 163 -2.23 38.62 4.72
CA LYS A 163 -2.27 39.33 3.43
C LYS A 163 -3.58 40.09 3.24
N ASN A 164 -4.72 39.53 3.68
CA ASN A 164 -6.04 40.18 3.54
C ASN A 164 -6.29 41.28 4.59
N GLN A 165 -5.46 41.39 5.64
CA GLN A 165 -5.55 42.41 6.68
C GLN A 165 -4.64 43.62 6.46
N ARG A 166 -3.87 43.72 5.35
CA ARG A 166 -3.14 44.94 5.02
C ARG A 166 -4.12 45.99 4.46
N PRO A 167 -4.41 47.09 5.18
CA PRO A 167 -5.27 48.14 4.67
C PRO A 167 -4.62 48.75 3.40
N ASN A 168 -5.44 49.03 2.43
CA ASN A 168 -5.06 49.73 1.17
C ASN A 168 -4.59 51.14 1.52
N ALA A 169 -3.33 51.30 1.91
CA ALA A 169 -2.73 52.57 2.31
C ALA A 169 -2.37 53.48 1.12
N ALA A 170 -3.03 53.29 -0.02
CA ALA A 170 -2.73 54.04 -1.26
C ALA A 170 -3.91 54.83 -1.81
N LYS A 171 -4.72 55.52 -0.94
CA LYS A 171 -5.67 56.56 -1.41
C LYS A 171 -5.81 57.67 -0.35
N ARG A 172 -4.73 58.37 -0.04
CA ARG A 172 -4.81 59.66 0.61
C ARG A 172 -3.59 60.52 0.28
N LYS A 173 -3.52 61.00 -0.95
CA LYS A 173 -2.79 62.22 -1.33
C LYS A 173 -3.33 62.73 -2.65
N ARG A 174 -4.34 63.58 -2.59
CA ARG A 174 -4.61 64.70 -3.49
C ARG A 174 -5.88 65.42 -3.05
N ARG A 175 -5.67 66.43 -2.22
CA ARG A 175 -6.35 67.72 -2.24
C ARG A 175 -5.40 68.76 -1.58
#